data_8ea6d3ccf44157e0af9cac0a8d72e8e3
#
_entry.id   8ea6d3ccf44157e0af9cac0a8d72e8e3
#
_cell.length_a   1.000
_cell.length_b   1.000
_cell.length_c   1.000
_cell.angle_alpha   90.00
_cell.angle_beta   90.00
_cell.angle_gamma   90.00
#
_symmetry.space_group_name_H-M   'P 1'
#
loop_
_entity.id
_entity.type
_entity.pdbx_description
1 polymer ?
#
loop_
_entity_poly.entity_id
_entity_poly.type
_entity_poly.pdbx_seq_one_letter_code
_entity_poly.pdbx_strand_id
1 'polypeptide(L)'
;MIKSMTGFGRCEVLKDSRKFTVELKSVNHRYLDVNIRMPKKLNFFETSIRTLLKSYADRGKVDIFITYEDLSQSQVSVKYNAALAAEYLKYLNQMAEEFSLDNDVRVSTLSRYPEVFTMEECSEDEDELWNGLKEALEGAFSQFVEMRTKEGERLKEDILLKLDLLSEQIRFIEERSPQIIAEYRTKLEEKMRELLEDT
;
A
#
# COMPACT_ATOMS: atom_id res chain seq x y z
N MET A 1 -0.37 -0.18 24.50
CA MET A 1 -0.10 1.10 23.80
C MET A 1 -1.20 1.32 22.79
N ILE A 2 -1.83 2.49 22.76
CA ILE A 2 -2.90 2.82 21.79
C ILE A 2 -2.23 3.19 20.47
N LYS A 3 -2.67 2.57 19.37
CA LYS A 3 -2.19 2.87 18.02
C LYS A 3 -3.36 3.39 17.19
N SER A 4 -3.15 4.45 16.41
CA SER A 4 -4.11 4.90 15.40
C SER A 4 -4.30 3.85 14.32
N MET A 5 -5.45 3.83 13.67
CA MET A 5 -5.69 3.00 12.47
C MET A 5 -5.21 3.69 11.19
N THR A 6 -5.02 4.99 11.22
CA THR A 6 -4.42 5.76 10.13
C THR A 6 -2.90 5.76 10.27
N GLY A 7 -2.22 5.63 9.17
CA GLY A 7 -0.76 5.66 9.13
C GLY A 7 -0.23 5.64 7.71
N PHE A 8 1.03 6.03 7.58
CA PHE A 8 1.78 6.04 6.35
C PHE A 8 3.20 5.55 6.63
N GLY A 9 3.79 4.86 5.68
CA GLY A 9 5.19 4.50 5.68
C GLY A 9 5.73 4.45 4.26
N ARG A 10 6.97 4.84 4.06
CA ARG A 10 7.67 4.78 2.79
C ARG A 10 9.11 4.39 3.03
N CYS A 11 9.60 3.45 2.27
CA CYS A 11 11.00 3.08 2.27
C CYS A 11 11.48 2.85 0.84
N GLU A 12 12.70 3.24 0.60
CA GLU A 12 13.39 3.08 -0.67
C GLU A 12 14.72 2.37 -0.40
N VAL A 13 14.93 1.28 -1.10
CA VAL A 13 16.16 0.46 -0.99
C VAL A 13 16.76 0.33 -2.37
N LEU A 14 18.06 0.64 -2.46
CA LEU A 14 18.87 0.38 -3.64
C LEU A 14 19.83 -0.77 -3.32
N LYS A 15 19.66 -1.89 -4.01
CA LYS A 15 20.49 -3.07 -3.82
C LYS A 15 20.80 -3.70 -5.17
N ASP A 16 22.05 -4.02 -5.41
CA ASP A 16 22.54 -4.70 -6.62
C ASP A 16 22.03 -4.03 -7.93
N SER A 17 22.10 -2.69 -7.99
CA SER A 17 21.57 -1.88 -9.08
C SER A 17 20.06 -2.01 -9.30
N ARG A 18 19.32 -2.50 -8.31
CA ARG A 18 17.85 -2.61 -8.30
C ARG A 18 17.29 -1.71 -7.23
N LYS A 19 16.32 -0.89 -7.61
CA LYS A 19 15.66 0.05 -6.71
C LYS A 19 14.25 -0.43 -6.41
N PHE A 20 13.98 -0.64 -5.12
CA PHE A 20 12.66 -0.97 -4.60
C PHE A 20 12.12 0.23 -3.83
N THR A 21 10.96 0.72 -4.21
CA THR A 21 10.24 1.74 -3.45
C THR A 21 8.92 1.15 -2.96
N VAL A 22 8.72 1.17 -1.66
CA VAL A 22 7.49 0.69 -1.02
C VAL A 22 6.83 1.86 -0.30
N GLU A 23 5.58 2.10 -0.62
CA GLU A 23 4.70 3.05 0.08
C GLU A 23 3.48 2.32 0.59
N LEU A 24 3.08 2.58 1.82
CA LEU A 24 1.83 2.07 2.35
C LEU A 24 1.08 3.14 3.12
N LYS A 25 -0.23 3.08 3.02
CA LYS A 25 -1.15 3.91 3.78
C LYS A 25 -2.29 3.07 4.34
N SER A 26 -2.78 3.43 5.50
CA SER A 26 -3.95 2.79 6.07
C SER A 26 -5.01 3.80 6.50
N VAL A 27 -6.25 3.34 6.45
CA VAL A 27 -7.41 4.04 6.97
C VAL A 27 -8.21 3.12 7.89
N ASN A 28 -9.08 3.72 8.69
CA ASN A 28 -9.93 2.96 9.61
C ASN A 28 -10.81 1.97 8.85
N HIS A 29 -10.72 0.68 9.22
CA HIS A 29 -11.60 -0.37 8.72
C HIS A 29 -11.74 -1.48 9.77
N ARG A 30 -12.90 -2.14 9.78
CA ARG A 30 -13.23 -3.16 10.78
C ARG A 30 -12.33 -4.40 10.69
N TYR A 31 -12.01 -4.82 9.47
CA TYR A 31 -11.18 -5.99 9.17
C TYR A 31 -9.86 -5.55 8.54
N LEU A 32 -8.90 -6.45 8.48
CA LEU A 32 -7.69 -6.22 7.68
C LEU A 32 -8.02 -6.45 6.20
N ASP A 33 -8.15 -5.35 5.46
CA ASP A 33 -8.34 -5.34 4.01
C ASP A 33 -7.05 -4.83 3.36
N VAL A 34 -6.42 -5.64 2.52
CA VAL A 34 -5.10 -5.34 1.95
C VAL A 34 -5.19 -5.32 0.45
N ASN A 35 -4.90 -4.16 -0.12
CA ASN A 35 -4.79 -3.97 -1.55
C ASN A 35 -3.33 -3.68 -1.91
N ILE A 36 -2.75 -4.52 -2.78
CA ILE A 36 -1.35 -4.42 -3.18
C ILE A 36 -1.30 -4.09 -4.66
N ARG A 37 -0.59 -3.02 -5.00
CA ARG A 37 -0.29 -2.63 -6.38
C ARG A 37 1.19 -2.73 -6.61
N MET A 38 1.58 -3.59 -7.54
CA MET A 38 2.97 -3.86 -7.86
C MET A 38 3.15 -4.24 -9.33
N PRO A 39 4.38 -4.16 -9.87
CA PRO A 39 4.71 -4.66 -11.20
C PRO A 39 4.42 -6.15 -11.32
N LYS A 40 3.98 -6.61 -12.51
CA LYS A 40 3.66 -8.03 -12.78
C LYS A 40 4.78 -8.98 -12.40
N LYS A 41 6.02 -8.54 -12.56
CA LYS A 41 7.24 -9.28 -12.22
C LYS A 41 7.33 -9.70 -10.75
N LEU A 42 6.67 -8.97 -9.83
CA LEU A 42 6.70 -9.24 -8.39
C LEU A 42 5.43 -9.93 -7.87
N ASN A 43 4.47 -10.26 -8.74
CA ASN A 43 3.16 -10.79 -8.33
C ASN A 43 3.25 -12.10 -7.52
N PHE A 44 4.26 -12.91 -7.78
CA PHE A 44 4.46 -14.16 -7.04
C PHE A 44 4.80 -13.95 -5.56
N PHE A 45 5.24 -12.75 -5.16
CA PHE A 45 5.49 -12.39 -3.75
C PHE A 45 4.25 -11.90 -2.99
N GLU A 46 3.08 -11.77 -3.64
CA GLU A 46 1.89 -11.20 -3.01
C GLU A 46 1.52 -11.88 -1.69
N THR A 47 1.54 -13.20 -1.66
CA THR A 47 1.21 -13.98 -0.45
C THR A 47 2.20 -13.74 0.67
N SER A 48 3.50 -13.66 0.35
CA SER A 48 4.56 -13.39 1.31
C SER A 48 4.44 -11.98 1.89
N ILE A 49 4.11 -10.98 1.06
CA ILE A 49 3.87 -9.59 1.51
C ILE A 49 2.67 -9.53 2.45
N ARG A 50 1.55 -10.20 2.11
CA ARG A 50 0.36 -10.27 2.97
C ARG A 50 0.66 -10.92 4.33
N THR A 51 1.48 -11.97 4.31
CA THR A 51 1.90 -12.67 5.53
C THR A 51 2.79 -11.78 6.39
N LEU A 52 3.74 -11.08 5.78
CA LEU A 52 4.62 -10.15 6.48
C LEU A 52 3.82 -9.00 7.10
N LEU A 53 2.86 -8.40 6.37
CA LEU A 53 2.04 -7.29 6.88
C LEU A 53 1.22 -7.68 8.13
N LYS A 54 0.75 -8.92 8.23
CA LYS A 54 -0.02 -9.39 9.39
C LYS A 54 0.75 -9.29 10.71
N SER A 55 2.07 -9.28 10.68
CA SER A 55 2.89 -9.07 11.90
C SER A 55 2.94 -7.59 12.34
N TYR A 56 2.52 -6.66 11.50
CA TYR A 56 2.54 -5.21 11.76
C TYR A 56 1.15 -4.59 11.94
N ALA A 57 0.11 -5.23 11.38
CA ALA A 57 -1.26 -4.71 11.45
C ALA A 57 -2.30 -5.82 11.54
N ASP A 58 -3.19 -5.74 12.56
CA ASP A 58 -4.27 -6.70 12.79
C ASP A 58 -5.57 -6.32 12.08
N ARG A 59 -5.77 -5.01 11.82
CA ARG A 59 -6.98 -4.45 11.19
C ARG A 59 -6.71 -3.12 10.51
N GLY A 60 -7.62 -2.71 9.63
CA GLY A 60 -7.53 -1.50 8.83
C GLY A 60 -7.54 -1.84 7.34
N LYS A 61 -7.91 -0.88 6.51
CA LYS A 61 -7.72 -0.97 5.06
C LYS A 61 -6.34 -0.43 4.73
N VAL A 62 -5.48 -1.28 4.19
CA VAL A 62 -4.08 -0.98 3.87
C VAL A 62 -3.87 -1.05 2.37
N ASP A 63 -3.51 0.06 1.76
CA ASP A 63 -3.07 0.12 0.37
C ASP A 63 -1.54 0.14 0.35
N ILE A 64 -0.93 -0.80 -0.37
CA ILE A 64 0.52 -0.91 -0.56
C ILE A 64 0.83 -0.67 -2.03
N PHE A 65 1.77 0.23 -2.30
CA PHE A 65 2.28 0.54 -3.62
C PHE A 65 3.76 0.16 -3.68
N ILE A 66 4.11 -0.69 -4.63
CA ILE A 66 5.47 -1.15 -4.83
C ILE A 66 5.90 -0.75 -6.22
N THR A 67 7.03 -0.05 -6.30
CA THR A 67 7.70 0.30 -7.55
C THR A 67 9.04 -0.40 -7.59
N TYR A 68 9.37 -0.97 -8.73
CA TYR A 68 10.63 -1.64 -9.00
C TYR A 68 11.28 -1.01 -10.23
N GLU A 69 12.53 -0.62 -10.10
CA GLU A 69 13.35 -0.08 -11.18
C GLU A 69 14.65 -0.88 -11.24
N ASP A 70 14.92 -1.46 -12.37
CA ASP A 70 16.20 -2.10 -12.67
C ASP A 70 17.15 -1.06 -13.28
N LEU A 71 18.19 -0.70 -12.55
CA LEU A 71 19.24 0.23 -12.96
C LEU A 71 20.47 -0.50 -13.50
N SER A 72 20.46 -1.84 -13.50
CA SER A 72 21.49 -2.60 -14.17
C SER A 72 21.43 -2.27 -15.67
N GLN A 73 22.56 -2.21 -16.31
CA GLN A 73 22.57 -2.21 -17.77
C GLN A 73 22.00 -3.56 -18.19
N SER A 74 20.72 -3.55 -18.57
CA SER A 74 19.99 -4.75 -18.97
C SER A 74 20.81 -5.49 -20.01
N GLN A 75 21.39 -6.61 -19.63
CA GLN A 75 21.99 -7.55 -20.58
C GLN A 75 20.83 -8.22 -21.32
N VAL A 76 20.25 -7.47 -22.25
CA VAL A 76 19.35 -8.07 -23.23
C VAL A 76 20.21 -8.98 -24.06
N SER A 77 20.15 -10.28 -23.80
CA SER A 77 20.82 -11.25 -24.65
C SER A 77 19.93 -11.52 -25.85
N VAL A 78 20.51 -11.35 -27.05
CA VAL A 78 19.84 -11.73 -28.29
C VAL A 78 20.23 -13.18 -28.61
N LYS A 79 19.25 -14.07 -28.62
CA LYS A 79 19.45 -15.47 -29.00
C LYS A 79 19.12 -15.66 -30.46
N TYR A 80 20.05 -16.26 -31.18
CA TYR A 80 19.89 -16.63 -32.58
C TYR A 80 19.45 -18.10 -32.70
N ASN A 81 18.29 -18.32 -33.34
CA ASN A 81 17.77 -19.66 -33.63
C ASN A 81 18.20 -20.12 -35.01
N ALA A 82 19.39 -20.74 -35.09
CA ALA A 82 19.97 -21.19 -36.32
C ALA A 82 19.16 -22.30 -37.01
N ALA A 83 18.50 -23.18 -36.24
CA ALA A 83 17.68 -24.26 -36.79
C ALA A 83 16.45 -23.70 -37.52
N LEU A 84 15.75 -22.75 -36.92
CA LEU A 84 14.58 -22.12 -37.52
C LEU A 84 14.97 -21.29 -38.75
N ALA A 85 16.07 -20.55 -38.69
CA ALA A 85 16.58 -19.79 -39.82
C ALA A 85 16.92 -20.69 -41.04
N ALA A 86 17.49 -21.89 -40.79
CA ALA A 86 17.77 -22.86 -41.82
C ALA A 86 16.48 -23.45 -42.46
N GLU A 87 15.43 -23.65 -41.65
CA GLU A 87 14.12 -24.09 -42.18
C GLU A 87 13.47 -23.00 -43.08
N TYR A 88 13.49 -21.75 -42.62
CA TYR A 88 13.03 -20.67 -43.48
C TYR A 88 13.75 -20.58 -44.81
N LEU A 89 15.08 -20.66 -44.82
CA LEU A 89 15.90 -20.68 -46.04
C LEU A 89 15.54 -21.83 -46.95
N LYS A 90 15.38 -23.04 -46.38
CA LYS A 90 14.98 -24.24 -47.16
C LYS A 90 13.65 -24.02 -47.88
N TYR A 91 12.64 -23.55 -47.20
CA TYR A 91 11.32 -23.33 -47.81
C TYR A 91 11.31 -22.17 -48.79
N LEU A 92 12.06 -21.12 -48.57
CA LEU A 92 12.18 -20.00 -49.51
C LEU A 92 12.88 -20.42 -50.80
N ASN A 93 13.92 -21.27 -50.72
CA ASN A 93 14.56 -21.85 -51.92
C ASN A 93 13.58 -22.77 -52.67
N GLN A 94 12.84 -23.61 -51.97
CA GLN A 94 11.83 -24.46 -52.55
C GLN A 94 10.74 -23.66 -53.30
N MET A 95 10.25 -22.58 -52.70
CA MET A 95 9.27 -21.66 -53.30
C MET A 95 9.84 -20.98 -54.56
N ALA A 96 11.11 -20.56 -54.49
CA ALA A 96 11.75 -19.93 -55.66
C ALA A 96 11.85 -20.90 -56.86
N GLU A 97 12.20 -22.17 -56.58
CA GLU A 97 12.25 -23.21 -57.60
C GLU A 97 10.86 -23.57 -58.14
N GLU A 98 9.87 -23.79 -57.27
CA GLU A 98 8.52 -24.21 -57.60
C GLU A 98 7.79 -23.17 -58.47
N PHE A 99 7.95 -21.88 -58.14
CA PHE A 99 7.28 -20.79 -58.81
C PHE A 99 8.16 -20.04 -59.84
N SER A 100 9.41 -20.54 -60.08
CA SER A 100 10.39 -19.89 -60.98
C SER A 100 10.63 -18.42 -60.64
N LEU A 101 10.76 -18.08 -59.33
CA LEU A 101 11.01 -16.76 -58.82
C LEU A 101 12.49 -16.58 -58.47
N ASP A 102 12.96 -15.36 -58.59
CA ASP A 102 14.30 -15.01 -58.10
C ASP A 102 14.31 -15.01 -56.58
N ASN A 103 15.27 -15.72 -56.00
CA ASN A 103 15.46 -15.72 -54.56
C ASN A 103 16.34 -14.53 -54.16
N ASP A 104 15.69 -13.48 -53.56
CA ASP A 104 16.33 -12.26 -53.10
C ASP A 104 16.57 -12.23 -51.60
N VAL A 105 16.56 -13.42 -50.91
CA VAL A 105 16.72 -13.51 -49.50
C VAL A 105 18.10 -12.99 -49.04
N ARG A 106 18.06 -11.91 -48.28
CA ARG A 106 19.25 -11.32 -47.68
C ARG A 106 19.24 -11.59 -46.16
N VAL A 107 20.40 -11.47 -45.54
CA VAL A 107 20.52 -11.58 -44.08
C VAL A 107 19.56 -10.64 -43.33
N SER A 108 19.39 -9.42 -43.87
CA SER A 108 18.45 -8.44 -43.31
C SER A 108 16.98 -8.84 -43.43
N THR A 109 16.63 -9.67 -44.39
CA THR A 109 15.28 -10.23 -44.56
C THR A 109 15.08 -11.41 -43.61
N LEU A 110 16.04 -12.34 -43.59
CA LEU A 110 16.01 -13.52 -42.74
C LEU A 110 15.96 -13.15 -41.22
N SER A 111 16.71 -12.12 -40.87
CA SER A 111 16.75 -11.64 -39.46
C SER A 111 15.41 -11.08 -38.95
N ARG A 112 14.46 -10.74 -39.85
CA ARG A 112 13.14 -10.20 -39.50
C ARG A 112 12.07 -11.27 -39.40
N TYR A 113 12.36 -12.51 -39.80
CA TYR A 113 11.37 -13.56 -39.67
C TYR A 113 11.12 -13.89 -38.17
N PRO A 114 9.87 -14.24 -37.83
CA PRO A 114 9.50 -14.53 -36.46
C PRO A 114 10.44 -15.55 -35.81
N GLU A 115 10.84 -15.29 -34.56
CA GLU A 115 11.62 -16.18 -33.72
C GLU A 115 13.03 -16.57 -34.21
N VAL A 116 13.50 -15.96 -35.31
CA VAL A 116 14.91 -16.12 -35.75
C VAL A 116 15.86 -15.44 -34.77
N PHE A 117 15.47 -14.27 -34.25
CA PHE A 117 16.10 -13.61 -33.12
C PHE A 117 15.07 -13.42 -32.02
N THR A 118 15.37 -13.91 -30.83
CA THR A 118 14.58 -13.67 -29.62
C THR A 118 15.41 -12.89 -28.61
N MET A 119 14.77 -11.92 -27.97
CA MET A 119 15.36 -11.22 -26.83
C MET A 119 15.05 -12.06 -25.58
N GLU A 120 16.07 -12.60 -24.95
CA GLU A 120 15.93 -13.27 -23.65
C GLU A 120 16.32 -12.27 -22.55
N GLU A 121 15.37 -11.99 -21.65
CA GLU A 121 15.69 -11.35 -20.39
C GLU A 121 16.41 -12.40 -19.52
N CYS A 122 17.55 -12.03 -18.94
CA CYS A 122 18.22 -12.92 -17.99
C CYS A 122 17.25 -13.28 -16.87
N SER A 123 17.14 -14.56 -16.55
CA SER A 123 16.38 -15.03 -15.40
C SER A 123 16.99 -14.43 -14.14
N GLU A 124 16.23 -13.56 -13.48
CA GLU A 124 16.64 -12.98 -12.21
C GLU A 124 16.46 -14.01 -11.10
N ASP A 125 17.36 -13.97 -10.12
CA ASP A 125 17.24 -14.79 -8.93
C ASP A 125 16.09 -14.28 -8.06
N GLU A 126 15.06 -15.12 -7.89
CA GLU A 126 13.88 -14.81 -7.09
C GLU A 126 14.23 -14.52 -5.63
N ASP A 127 15.23 -15.21 -5.08
CA ASP A 127 15.67 -15.02 -3.69
C ASP A 127 16.34 -13.64 -3.51
N GLU A 128 17.13 -13.20 -4.48
CA GLU A 128 17.73 -11.85 -4.45
C GLU A 128 16.66 -10.76 -4.55
N LEU A 129 15.68 -10.92 -5.46
CA LEU A 129 14.56 -10.01 -5.60
C LEU A 129 13.74 -9.92 -4.31
N TRP A 130 13.44 -11.09 -3.69
CA TRP A 130 12.73 -11.13 -2.43
C TRP A 130 13.49 -10.44 -1.30
N ASN A 131 14.79 -10.68 -1.18
CA ASN A 131 15.60 -10.07 -0.13
C ASN A 131 15.64 -8.54 -0.23
N GLY A 132 15.77 -7.98 -1.43
CA GLY A 132 15.71 -6.53 -1.65
C GLY A 132 14.32 -5.94 -1.37
N LEU A 133 13.28 -6.60 -1.87
CA LEU A 133 11.89 -6.19 -1.62
C LEU A 133 11.52 -6.28 -0.14
N LYS A 134 11.91 -7.36 0.54
CA LYS A 134 11.64 -7.58 1.96
C LYS A 134 12.24 -6.49 2.83
N GLU A 135 13.48 -6.08 2.56
CA GLU A 135 14.15 -5.00 3.28
C GLU A 135 13.38 -3.67 3.13
N ALA A 136 12.93 -3.35 1.91
CA ALA A 136 12.11 -2.17 1.66
C ALA A 136 10.73 -2.24 2.36
N LEU A 137 10.09 -3.42 2.37
CA LEU A 137 8.83 -3.67 3.08
C LEU A 137 8.98 -3.48 4.58
N GLU A 138 9.98 -4.11 5.20
CA GLU A 138 10.25 -4.01 6.65
C GLU A 138 10.54 -2.57 7.07
N GLY A 139 11.30 -1.82 6.26
CA GLY A 139 11.56 -0.41 6.49
C GLY A 139 10.27 0.44 6.43
N ALA A 140 9.45 0.25 5.41
CA ALA A 140 8.18 0.96 5.26
C ALA A 140 7.17 0.59 6.37
N PHE A 141 7.08 -0.69 6.74
CA PHE A 141 6.19 -1.17 7.80
C PHE A 141 6.61 -0.65 9.18
N SER A 142 7.91 -0.54 9.44
CA SER A 142 8.42 0.03 10.69
C SER A 142 8.04 1.50 10.82
N GLN A 143 8.22 2.31 9.79
CA GLN A 143 7.79 3.72 9.77
C GLN A 143 6.27 3.86 9.93
N PHE A 144 5.52 2.99 9.29
CA PHE A 144 4.06 2.93 9.42
C PHE A 144 3.63 2.68 10.86
N VAL A 145 4.23 1.72 11.56
CA VAL A 145 3.93 1.43 12.97
C VAL A 145 4.32 2.58 13.87
N GLU A 146 5.48 3.21 13.63
CA GLU A 146 5.92 4.38 14.37
C GLU A 146 4.93 5.55 14.25
N MET A 147 4.49 5.86 13.02
CA MET A 147 3.51 6.92 12.79
C MET A 147 2.19 6.64 13.51
N ARG A 148 1.67 5.42 13.40
CA ARG A 148 0.45 4.98 14.11
C ARG A 148 0.57 5.09 15.62
N THR A 149 1.73 4.81 16.16
CA THR A 149 2.01 4.91 17.60
C THR A 149 2.00 6.36 18.06
N LYS A 150 2.72 7.25 17.34
CA LYS A 150 2.75 8.69 17.63
C LYS A 150 1.36 9.31 17.55
N GLU A 151 0.59 8.97 16.52
CA GLU A 151 -0.78 9.46 16.37
C GLU A 151 -1.70 8.92 17.47
N GLY A 152 -1.56 7.65 17.83
CA GLY A 152 -2.31 7.03 18.92
C GLY A 152 -2.05 7.69 20.27
N GLU A 153 -0.83 8.10 20.55
CA GLU A 153 -0.47 8.82 21.77
C GLU A 153 -1.11 10.22 21.81
N ARG A 154 -1.06 10.97 20.72
CA ARG A 154 -1.72 12.29 20.63
C ARG A 154 -3.23 12.18 20.79
N LEU A 155 -3.87 11.21 20.18
CA LEU A 155 -5.31 10.96 20.33
C LEU A 155 -5.66 10.59 21.77
N LYS A 156 -4.81 9.80 22.45
CA LYS A 156 -5.00 9.48 23.86
C LYS A 156 -4.97 10.72 24.73
N GLU A 157 -3.98 11.60 24.54
CA GLU A 157 -3.85 12.84 25.31
C GLU A 157 -5.08 13.76 25.09
N ASP A 158 -5.52 13.93 23.85
CA ASP A 158 -6.72 14.74 23.54
C ASP A 158 -7.99 14.16 24.17
N ILE A 159 -8.16 12.84 24.14
CA ILE A 159 -9.32 12.18 24.78
C ILE A 159 -9.29 12.35 26.31
N LEU A 160 -8.13 12.21 26.94
CA LEU A 160 -8.01 12.39 28.38
C LEU A 160 -8.34 13.83 28.80
N LEU A 161 -7.80 14.81 28.08
CA LEU A 161 -8.11 16.22 28.34
C LEU A 161 -9.62 16.52 28.21
N LYS A 162 -10.29 15.98 27.19
CA LYS A 162 -11.74 16.12 27.01
C LYS A 162 -12.54 15.42 28.11
N LEU A 163 -12.08 14.29 28.59
CA LEU A 163 -12.71 13.59 29.72
C LEU A 163 -12.59 14.41 31.03
N ASP A 164 -11.45 15.04 31.26
CA ASP A 164 -11.25 15.90 32.43
C ASP A 164 -12.20 17.12 32.39
N LEU A 165 -12.31 17.77 31.22
CA LEU A 165 -13.27 18.87 31.01
C LEU A 165 -14.72 18.43 31.24
N LEU A 166 -15.11 17.25 30.75
CA LEU A 166 -16.45 16.71 31.00
C LEU A 166 -16.68 16.44 32.50
N SER A 167 -15.68 15.93 33.19
CA SER A 167 -15.76 15.67 34.65
C SER A 167 -15.94 16.96 35.44
N GLU A 168 -15.28 18.06 35.04
CA GLU A 168 -15.47 19.37 35.65
C GLU A 168 -16.90 19.89 35.44
N GLN A 169 -17.45 19.72 34.20
CA GLN A 169 -18.84 20.12 33.94
C GLN A 169 -19.86 19.31 34.75
N ILE A 170 -19.61 18.01 34.92
CA ILE A 170 -20.47 17.18 35.77
C ILE A 170 -20.47 17.67 37.22
N ARG A 171 -19.27 17.94 37.80
CA ARG A 171 -19.18 18.50 39.15
C ARG A 171 -19.93 19.83 39.28
N PHE A 172 -19.78 20.72 38.32
CA PHE A 172 -20.52 21.98 38.31
C PHE A 172 -22.06 21.76 38.33
N ILE A 173 -22.55 20.79 37.53
CA ILE A 173 -23.99 20.47 37.51
C ILE A 173 -24.43 19.85 38.86
N GLU A 174 -23.64 18.97 39.43
CA GLU A 174 -23.94 18.35 40.74
C GLU A 174 -24.03 19.40 41.85
N GLU A 175 -23.14 20.39 41.88
CA GLU A 175 -23.12 21.46 42.84
C GLU A 175 -24.30 22.44 42.61
N ARG A 176 -24.63 22.74 41.37
CA ARG A 176 -25.68 23.71 41.00
C ARG A 176 -27.11 23.15 41.14
N SER A 177 -27.28 21.85 40.92
CA SER A 177 -28.59 21.19 40.92
C SER A 177 -29.39 21.40 42.22
N PRO A 178 -28.85 21.20 43.42
CA PRO A 178 -29.57 21.47 44.68
C PRO A 178 -29.96 22.93 44.85
N GLN A 179 -29.11 23.85 44.39
CA GLN A 179 -29.36 25.29 44.46
C GLN A 179 -30.53 25.71 43.56
N ILE A 180 -30.63 25.17 42.37
CA ILE A 180 -31.73 25.42 41.43
C ILE A 180 -33.07 24.98 42.06
N ILE A 181 -33.08 23.82 42.71
CA ILE A 181 -34.28 23.29 43.40
C ILE A 181 -34.70 24.24 44.53
N ALA A 182 -33.74 24.70 45.33
CA ALA A 182 -34.01 25.63 46.42
C ALA A 182 -34.55 27.01 45.92
N GLU A 183 -33.87 27.55 44.87
CA GLU A 183 -34.31 28.81 44.24
C GLU A 183 -35.73 28.71 43.65
N TYR A 184 -36.03 27.58 42.99
CA TYR A 184 -37.35 27.36 42.43
C TYR A 184 -38.43 27.23 43.50
N ARG A 185 -38.11 26.59 44.60
CA ARG A 185 -39.02 26.48 45.76
C ARG A 185 -39.33 27.87 46.35
N THR A 186 -38.32 28.70 46.57
CA THR A 186 -38.48 30.05 47.04
C THR A 186 -39.37 30.88 46.11
N LYS A 187 -39.13 30.82 44.80
CA LYS A 187 -39.96 31.51 43.79
C LYS A 187 -41.42 31.06 43.82
N LEU A 188 -41.67 29.78 44.02
CA LEU A 188 -43.02 29.25 44.13
C LEU A 188 -43.72 29.76 45.41
N GLU A 189 -43.01 29.80 46.55
CA GLU A 189 -43.53 30.32 47.81
C GLU A 189 -43.87 31.84 47.73
N GLU A 190 -43.00 32.64 47.08
CA GLU A 190 -43.22 34.01 46.79
C GLU A 190 -44.47 34.22 45.93
N LYS A 191 -44.61 33.49 44.85
CA LYS A 191 -45.76 33.62 43.95
C LYS A 191 -47.08 33.17 44.57
N MET A 192 -47.05 32.15 45.44
CA MET A 192 -48.21 31.74 46.23
C MET A 192 -48.63 32.85 47.20
N ARG A 193 -47.68 33.57 47.83
CA ARG A 193 -47.96 34.66 48.74
C ARG A 193 -48.62 35.86 48.03
N GLU A 194 -48.06 36.28 46.88
CA GLU A 194 -48.63 37.29 46.02
C GLU A 194 -50.10 36.96 45.65
N LEU A 195 -50.40 35.72 45.23
CA LEU A 195 -51.75 35.32 44.87
C LEU A 195 -52.76 35.28 46.04
N LEU A 196 -52.25 35.08 47.27
CA LEU A 196 -53.09 35.08 48.47
C LEU A 196 -53.34 36.48 49.06
N GLU A 197 -52.46 37.47 48.76
CA GLU A 197 -52.63 38.85 49.16
C GLU A 197 -53.58 39.65 48.25
N ASP A 198 -53.78 39.18 46.99
CA ASP A 198 -54.71 39.78 46.01
C ASP A 198 -56.14 39.21 46.12
N THR A 199 -56.46 38.43 47.17
CA THR A 199 -57.83 37.90 47.45
C THR A 199 -58.38 38.43 48.75
#